data_386091a199268e4410500ee2743720bf
#
_entry.id   386091a199268e4410500ee2743720bf
#
_cell.length_a   1.000
_cell.length_b   1.000
_cell.length_c   1.000
_cell.angle_alpha   90.00
_cell.angle_beta   90.00
_cell.angle_gamma   90.00
#
_symmetry.space_group_name_H-M   'P 1'
#
loop_
_entity.id
_entity.type
_entity.pdbx_description
1 polymer ?
#
loop_
_entity_poly.entity_id
_entity_poly.type
_entity_poly.pdbx_seq_one_letter_code
_entity_poly.pdbx_strand_id
1 'polypeptide(L)'
;MKKIDVFNHIWPKPFHDALIAHVGETTDITRRSEAVPMMTDLDKRFEVMDLFGEDYCQILSLASPPFEKYADAAKSLELAQIASDGMAELCQKYPDRFPGFIGTAVLNNPDAMVEEARRNIEDLGACGMQIFTNVGGKPLDLPEFEPFFDYMASTGKAVWMHPARGANFPDYLSEKKSEYEIWWTFGWPYETSAAMA
;
A
#
# COMPACT_ATOMS: atom_id res chain seq x y z
N MET A 1 11.34 10.09 -24.19
CA MET A 1 11.56 10.38 -22.74
C MET A 1 10.69 9.43 -21.98
N LYS A 2 11.24 8.65 -21.03
CA LYS A 2 10.41 7.74 -20.22
C LYS A 2 9.36 8.51 -19.42
N LYS A 3 8.13 8.01 -19.46
CA LYS A 3 6.99 8.48 -18.64
C LYS A 3 6.86 7.50 -17.50
N ILE A 4 7.12 7.94 -16.27
CA ILE A 4 7.11 7.08 -15.09
C ILE A 4 5.91 7.45 -14.22
N ASP A 5 4.95 6.54 -14.14
CA ASP A 5 3.86 6.62 -13.18
C ASP A 5 4.37 6.12 -11.82
N VAL A 6 4.52 7.04 -10.89
CA VAL A 6 5.07 6.74 -9.56
C VAL A 6 4.01 6.47 -8.50
N PHE A 7 2.72 6.59 -8.84
CA PHE A 7 1.62 6.37 -7.90
C PHE A 7 0.51 5.56 -8.54
N ASN A 8 0.72 4.28 -8.63
CA ASN A 8 -0.25 3.29 -9.11
C ASN A 8 -0.29 2.11 -8.15
N HIS A 9 -1.33 1.29 -8.27
CA HIS A 9 -1.53 0.17 -7.36
C HIS A 9 -1.70 -1.15 -8.10
N ILE A 10 -1.23 -2.21 -7.44
CA ILE A 10 -1.39 -3.60 -7.89
C ILE A 10 -1.65 -4.50 -6.69
N TRP A 11 -2.35 -5.59 -6.93
CA TRP A 11 -2.39 -6.76 -6.05
C TRP A 11 -1.73 -7.92 -6.77
N PRO A 12 -0.46 -8.25 -6.48
CA PRO A 12 0.15 -9.46 -7.01
C PRO A 12 -0.74 -10.66 -6.72
N LYS A 13 -0.90 -11.54 -7.70
CA LYS A 13 -1.86 -12.65 -7.56
C LYS A 13 -1.67 -13.48 -6.29
N PRO A 14 -0.43 -13.85 -5.86
CA PRO A 14 -0.23 -14.56 -4.60
C PRO A 14 -0.76 -13.78 -3.38
N PHE A 15 -0.56 -12.45 -3.37
CA PHE A 15 -1.09 -11.59 -2.31
C PHE A 15 -2.63 -11.57 -2.32
N HIS A 16 -3.24 -11.35 -3.48
CA HIS A 16 -4.70 -11.34 -3.60
C HIS A 16 -5.30 -12.65 -3.10
N ASP A 17 -4.78 -13.79 -3.54
CA ASP A 17 -5.26 -15.10 -3.12
C ASP A 17 -5.12 -15.30 -1.59
N ALA A 18 -3.99 -14.90 -1.00
CA ALA A 18 -3.75 -14.98 0.44
C ALA A 18 -4.68 -14.04 1.24
N LEU A 19 -4.90 -12.82 0.75
CA LEU A 19 -5.82 -11.86 1.37
C LEU A 19 -7.25 -12.41 1.38
N ILE A 20 -7.77 -12.86 0.23
CA ILE A 20 -9.13 -13.38 0.12
C ILE A 20 -9.30 -14.65 0.97
N ALA A 21 -8.33 -15.56 0.99
CA ALA A 21 -8.35 -16.73 1.86
C ALA A 21 -8.44 -16.37 3.36
N HIS A 22 -7.85 -15.21 3.75
CA HIS A 22 -7.86 -14.76 5.13
C HIS A 22 -9.15 -14.01 5.51
N VAL A 23 -9.61 -13.08 4.67
CA VAL A 23 -10.75 -12.19 5.00
C VAL A 23 -12.10 -12.74 4.57
N GLY A 24 -12.14 -13.68 3.63
CA GLY A 24 -13.38 -14.18 3.01
C GLY A 24 -13.99 -13.15 2.07
N GLU A 25 -14.99 -12.42 2.55
CA GLU A 25 -15.63 -11.35 1.78
C GLU A 25 -14.92 -10.00 2.00
N THR A 26 -14.73 -9.27 0.92
CA THR A 26 -14.17 -7.92 0.95
C THR A 26 -15.25 -6.85 1.11
N THR A 27 -14.89 -5.75 1.75
CA THR A 27 -15.78 -4.61 2.02
C THR A 27 -15.14 -3.29 1.60
N ASP A 28 -15.95 -2.24 1.50
CA ASP A 28 -15.50 -0.86 1.27
C ASP A 28 -14.52 -0.72 0.10
N ILE A 29 -13.36 -0.10 0.35
CA ILE A 29 -12.33 0.15 -0.66
C ILE A 29 -11.74 -1.15 -1.24
N THR A 30 -11.66 -2.21 -0.45
CA THR A 30 -11.15 -3.51 -0.90
C THR A 30 -12.00 -4.09 -2.02
N ARG A 31 -13.33 -4.08 -1.84
CA ARG A 31 -14.28 -4.50 -2.89
C ARG A 31 -14.17 -3.65 -4.15
N ARG A 32 -13.95 -2.34 -3.99
CA ARG A 32 -13.74 -1.44 -5.15
C ARG A 32 -12.47 -1.77 -5.90
N SER A 33 -11.39 -2.06 -5.17
CA SER A 33 -10.11 -2.44 -5.77
C SER A 33 -10.21 -3.76 -6.53
N GLU A 34 -10.94 -4.75 -6.00
CA GLU A 34 -11.24 -6.01 -6.70
C GLU A 34 -12.02 -5.81 -8.00
N ALA A 35 -12.90 -4.81 -8.03
CA ALA A 35 -13.69 -4.49 -9.23
C ALA A 35 -12.87 -3.84 -10.36
N VAL A 36 -11.60 -3.49 -10.11
CA VAL A 36 -10.68 -2.92 -11.11
C VAL A 36 -9.82 -4.04 -11.70
N PRO A 37 -10.06 -4.48 -12.94
CA PRO A 37 -9.35 -5.64 -13.49
C PRO A 37 -7.83 -5.53 -13.46
N MET A 38 -7.30 -4.34 -13.73
CA MET A 38 -5.85 -4.08 -13.75
C MET A 38 -5.15 -4.28 -12.40
N MET A 39 -5.90 -4.42 -11.30
CA MET A 39 -5.32 -4.68 -9.98
C MET A 39 -4.69 -6.07 -9.89
N THR A 40 -5.28 -7.06 -10.57
CA THR A 40 -4.88 -8.47 -10.49
C THR A 40 -4.57 -9.11 -11.83
N ASP A 41 -5.07 -8.55 -12.94
CA ASP A 41 -4.90 -9.04 -14.31
C ASP A 41 -3.82 -8.22 -15.04
N LEU A 42 -2.66 -8.85 -15.26
CA LEU A 42 -1.53 -8.20 -15.93
C LEU A 42 -1.78 -7.95 -17.42
N ASP A 43 -2.54 -8.81 -18.10
CA ASP A 43 -2.82 -8.63 -19.52
C ASP A 43 -3.68 -7.38 -19.70
N LYS A 44 -4.69 -7.20 -18.85
CA LYS A 44 -5.50 -5.97 -18.82
C LYS A 44 -4.68 -4.74 -18.44
N ARG A 45 -3.73 -4.88 -17.51
CA ARG A 45 -2.82 -3.79 -17.16
C ARG A 45 -1.95 -3.39 -18.35
N PHE A 46 -1.37 -4.33 -19.04
CA PHE A 46 -0.53 -4.06 -20.19
C PHE A 46 -1.32 -3.46 -21.37
N GLU A 47 -2.54 -3.94 -21.65
CA GLU A 47 -3.44 -3.32 -22.63
C GLU A 47 -3.62 -1.80 -22.35
N VAL A 48 -3.83 -1.42 -21.08
CA VAL A 48 -3.99 -0.01 -20.70
C VAL A 48 -2.67 0.74 -20.76
N MET A 49 -1.56 0.15 -20.28
CA MET A 49 -0.24 0.79 -20.36
C MET A 49 0.16 1.10 -21.80
N ASP A 50 -0.16 0.22 -22.75
CA ASP A 50 0.15 0.39 -24.18
C ASP A 50 -0.52 1.62 -24.81
N LEU A 51 -1.66 2.06 -24.25
CA LEU A 51 -2.32 3.29 -24.70
C LEU A 51 -1.48 4.56 -24.45
N PHE A 52 -0.54 4.51 -23.51
CA PHE A 52 0.34 5.63 -23.15
C PHE A 52 1.67 5.62 -23.91
N GLY A 53 1.92 4.57 -24.74
CA GLY A 53 3.11 4.40 -25.56
C GLY A 53 4.20 3.55 -24.91
N GLU A 54 5.18 3.14 -25.72
CA GLU A 54 6.26 2.23 -25.32
C GLU A 54 7.19 2.80 -24.25
N ASP A 55 7.22 4.12 -24.08
CA ASP A 55 8.05 4.81 -23.09
C ASP A 55 7.36 4.96 -21.71
N TYR A 56 6.15 4.41 -21.53
CA TYR A 56 5.40 4.44 -20.27
C TYR A 56 5.73 3.24 -19.39
N CYS A 57 6.09 3.51 -18.15
CA CYS A 57 6.36 2.48 -17.13
C CYS A 57 5.80 2.89 -15.76
N GLN A 58 5.69 1.93 -14.85
CA GLN A 58 5.07 2.11 -13.53
C GLN A 58 6.00 1.66 -12.41
N ILE A 59 6.06 2.45 -11.32
CA ILE A 59 6.60 2.01 -10.03
C ILE A 59 5.45 1.37 -9.27
N LEU A 60 5.54 0.08 -8.99
CA LEU A 60 4.47 -0.67 -8.36
C LEU A 60 4.33 -0.31 -6.87
N SER A 61 3.10 -0.22 -6.38
CA SER A 61 2.82 -0.15 -4.94
C SER A 61 1.56 -0.96 -4.61
N LEU A 62 1.43 -1.38 -3.35
CA LEU A 62 0.25 -2.11 -2.93
C LEU A 62 -0.93 -1.14 -2.73
N ALA A 63 -2.12 -1.55 -3.15
CA ALA A 63 -3.32 -0.79 -2.86
C ALA A 63 -3.74 -0.92 -1.40
N SER A 64 -4.55 0.05 -0.93
CA SER A 64 -5.33 -0.10 0.31
C SER A 64 -6.09 -1.44 0.32
N PRO A 65 -6.27 -2.09 1.45
CA PRO A 65 -6.35 -1.53 2.80
C PRO A 65 -5.05 -1.66 3.61
N PRO A 66 -4.91 -0.89 4.72
CA PRO A 66 -3.90 -1.19 5.72
C PRO A 66 -4.19 -2.56 6.37
N PHE A 67 -3.13 -3.36 6.58
CA PHE A 67 -3.29 -4.75 7.04
C PHE A 67 -3.92 -4.87 8.42
N GLU A 68 -3.61 -3.95 9.33
CA GLU A 68 -4.14 -3.92 10.69
C GLU A 68 -5.68 -3.83 10.75
N LYS A 69 -6.31 -3.48 9.64
CA LYS A 69 -7.78 -3.50 9.53
C LYS A 69 -8.34 -4.93 9.50
N TYR A 70 -7.54 -5.90 9.05
CA TYR A 70 -7.99 -7.27 8.78
C TYR A 70 -7.17 -8.35 9.47
N ALA A 71 -5.98 -8.01 9.98
CA ALA A 71 -5.00 -8.98 10.43
C ALA A 71 -4.29 -8.52 11.71
N ASP A 72 -3.90 -9.44 12.54
CA ASP A 72 -2.98 -9.20 13.64
C ASP A 72 -1.55 -8.94 13.12
N ALA A 73 -0.63 -8.64 14.04
CA ALA A 73 0.74 -8.28 13.69
C ALA A 73 1.48 -9.38 12.89
N ALA A 74 1.28 -10.65 13.26
CA ALA A 74 1.95 -11.78 12.59
C ALA A 74 1.41 -12.00 11.19
N LYS A 75 0.08 -11.97 11.01
CA LYS A 75 -0.56 -12.13 9.71
C LYS A 75 -0.34 -10.92 8.80
N SER A 76 -0.25 -9.72 9.37
CA SER A 76 0.13 -8.50 8.62
C SER A 76 1.53 -8.63 8.02
N LEU A 77 2.49 -9.17 8.78
CA LEU A 77 3.85 -9.43 8.28
C LEU A 77 3.84 -10.44 7.13
N GLU A 78 3.13 -11.57 7.30
CA GLU A 78 3.01 -12.58 6.25
C GLU A 78 2.44 -12.00 4.94
N LEU A 79 1.34 -11.25 5.05
CA LEU A 79 0.70 -10.63 3.89
C LEU A 79 1.61 -9.58 3.21
N ALA A 80 2.32 -8.78 4.00
CA ALA A 80 3.26 -7.78 3.47
C ALA A 80 4.43 -8.44 2.73
N GLN A 81 4.95 -9.54 3.26
CA GLN A 81 6.02 -10.31 2.60
C GLN A 81 5.55 -10.89 1.27
N ILE A 82 4.39 -11.52 1.23
CA ILE A 82 3.82 -12.05 -0.03
C ILE A 82 3.61 -10.92 -1.05
N ALA A 83 3.12 -9.76 -0.60
CA ALA A 83 2.90 -8.62 -1.50
C ALA A 83 4.22 -8.07 -2.07
N SER A 84 5.21 -7.84 -1.22
CA SER A 84 6.51 -7.29 -1.60
C SER A 84 7.28 -8.25 -2.51
N ASP A 85 7.29 -9.55 -2.18
CA ASP A 85 7.91 -10.59 -3.02
C ASP A 85 7.25 -10.64 -4.40
N GLY A 86 5.92 -10.61 -4.45
CA GLY A 86 5.19 -10.60 -5.72
C GLY A 86 5.46 -9.35 -6.57
N MET A 87 5.60 -8.16 -5.97
CA MET A 87 5.99 -6.95 -6.70
C MET A 87 7.44 -7.01 -7.18
N ALA A 88 8.37 -7.52 -6.36
CA ALA A 88 9.77 -7.71 -6.75
C ALA A 88 9.90 -8.69 -7.93
N GLU A 89 9.18 -9.81 -7.90
CA GLU A 89 9.11 -10.78 -9.01
C GLU A 89 8.59 -10.14 -10.31
N LEU A 90 7.56 -9.32 -10.23
CA LEU A 90 7.03 -8.60 -11.39
C LEU A 90 8.04 -7.62 -11.98
N CYS A 91 8.80 -6.91 -11.14
CA CYS A 91 9.87 -6.01 -11.60
C CYS A 91 11.00 -6.80 -12.29
N GLN A 92 11.38 -7.95 -11.76
CA GLN A 92 12.38 -8.83 -12.39
C GLN A 92 11.90 -9.37 -13.73
N LYS A 93 10.63 -9.76 -13.82
CA LYS A 93 10.06 -10.36 -15.03
C LYS A 93 9.78 -9.35 -16.13
N TYR A 94 9.42 -8.12 -15.78
CA TYR A 94 9.00 -7.06 -16.71
C TYR A 94 9.71 -5.73 -16.43
N PRO A 95 11.06 -5.68 -16.48
CA PRO A 95 11.83 -4.50 -16.04
C PRO A 95 11.56 -3.23 -16.85
N ASP A 96 11.17 -3.37 -18.11
CA ASP A 96 10.82 -2.21 -18.95
C ASP A 96 9.45 -1.63 -18.61
N ARG A 97 8.54 -2.45 -18.06
CA ARG A 97 7.20 -2.04 -17.65
C ARG A 97 7.16 -1.61 -16.19
N PHE A 98 7.91 -2.30 -15.33
CA PHE A 98 7.97 -2.09 -13.90
C PHE A 98 9.44 -1.93 -13.45
N PRO A 99 10.03 -0.72 -13.62
CA PRO A 99 11.43 -0.50 -13.27
C PRO A 99 11.72 -0.50 -11.76
N GLY A 100 10.70 -0.60 -10.92
CA GLY A 100 10.83 -0.68 -9.47
C GLY A 100 9.49 -0.80 -8.76
N PHE A 101 9.55 -0.95 -7.45
CA PHE A 101 8.38 -1.03 -6.59
C PHE A 101 8.61 -0.32 -5.25
N ILE A 102 7.53 -0.07 -4.54
CA ILE A 102 7.49 0.44 -3.17
C ILE A 102 7.05 -0.70 -2.27
N GLY A 103 7.90 -1.07 -1.30
CA GLY A 103 7.58 -2.10 -0.31
C GLY A 103 6.45 -1.67 0.63
N THR A 104 5.82 -2.61 1.30
CA THR A 104 4.72 -2.32 2.23
C THR A 104 5.20 -2.44 3.67
N ALA A 105 5.10 -1.35 4.43
CA ALA A 105 5.46 -1.34 5.85
C ALA A 105 4.40 -2.04 6.72
N VAL A 106 4.87 -2.64 7.83
CA VAL A 106 4.05 -3.36 8.82
C VAL A 106 4.14 -2.69 10.19
N LEU A 107 3.74 -1.41 10.26
CA LEU A 107 3.89 -0.60 11.48
C LEU A 107 3.06 -1.14 12.67
N ASN A 108 2.07 -1.98 12.42
CA ASN A 108 1.34 -2.68 13.47
C ASN A 108 2.09 -3.89 14.07
N ASN A 109 3.35 -4.12 13.61
CA ASN A 109 4.25 -5.14 14.15
C ASN A 109 5.58 -4.49 14.55
N PRO A 110 5.69 -3.91 15.75
CA PRO A 110 6.89 -3.20 16.21
C PRO A 110 8.15 -4.06 16.21
N ASP A 111 8.01 -5.37 16.44
CA ASP A 111 9.15 -6.30 16.49
C ASP A 111 9.73 -6.61 15.11
N ALA A 112 8.94 -6.47 14.05
CA ALA A 112 9.33 -6.83 12.68
C ALA A 112 9.44 -5.63 11.71
N MET A 113 8.88 -4.47 12.05
CA MET A 113 8.73 -3.36 11.09
C MET A 113 10.04 -2.87 10.49
N VAL A 114 11.12 -2.82 11.29
CA VAL A 114 12.44 -2.36 10.82
C VAL A 114 13.11 -3.44 9.97
N GLU A 115 13.06 -4.70 10.42
CA GLU A 115 13.68 -5.80 9.68
C GLU A 115 12.95 -6.06 8.34
N GLU A 116 11.63 -5.94 8.31
CA GLU A 116 10.88 -6.06 7.05
C GLU A 116 11.16 -4.87 6.11
N ALA A 117 11.32 -3.65 6.64
CA ALA A 117 11.76 -2.51 5.84
C ALA A 117 13.17 -2.73 5.28
N ARG A 118 14.10 -3.26 6.09
CA ARG A 118 15.45 -3.64 5.66
C ARG A 118 15.40 -4.66 4.52
N ARG A 119 14.65 -5.75 4.71
CA ARG A 119 14.47 -6.79 3.69
C ARG A 119 13.99 -6.20 2.36
N ASN A 120 12.98 -5.34 2.41
CA ASN A 120 12.46 -4.68 1.20
C ASN A 120 13.51 -3.83 0.49
N ILE A 121 14.24 -3.00 1.23
CA ILE A 121 15.21 -2.04 0.66
C ILE A 121 16.49 -2.74 0.22
N GLU A 122 17.07 -3.60 1.07
CA GLU A 122 18.42 -4.15 0.86
C GLU A 122 18.38 -5.45 0.05
N ASP A 123 17.41 -6.35 0.29
CA ASP A 123 17.37 -7.66 -0.37
C ASP A 123 16.50 -7.64 -1.63
N LEU A 124 15.34 -6.99 -1.59
CA LEU A 124 14.40 -6.95 -2.71
C LEU A 124 14.58 -5.74 -3.63
N GLY A 125 15.33 -4.72 -3.21
CA GLY A 125 15.64 -3.54 -4.01
C GLY A 125 14.48 -2.55 -4.16
N ALA A 126 13.58 -2.47 -3.19
CA ALA A 126 12.47 -1.50 -3.18
C ALA A 126 13.00 -0.05 -3.27
N CYS A 127 12.28 0.79 -3.99
CA CYS A 127 12.60 2.22 -4.13
C CYS A 127 12.26 3.03 -2.87
N GLY A 128 11.43 2.49 -2.00
CA GLY A 128 10.96 3.09 -0.76
C GLY A 128 9.96 2.20 -0.05
N MET A 129 9.32 2.72 1.00
CA MET A 129 8.32 1.99 1.76
C MET A 129 7.00 2.75 1.80
N GLN A 130 5.89 2.05 1.58
CA GLN A 130 4.54 2.61 1.74
C GLN A 130 4.10 2.44 3.20
N ILE A 131 3.59 3.54 3.76
CA ILE A 131 2.89 3.59 5.04
C ILE A 131 1.47 4.11 4.84
N PHE A 132 0.63 3.96 5.85
CA PHE A 132 -0.68 4.59 5.89
C PHE A 132 -0.69 5.80 6.83
N THR A 133 -1.69 6.67 6.69
CA THR A 133 -1.83 7.91 7.46
C THR A 133 -2.08 7.71 8.96
N ASN A 134 -2.42 6.51 9.37
CA ASN A 134 -2.50 6.08 10.76
C ASN A 134 -2.25 4.58 10.87
N VAL A 135 -1.99 4.07 12.06
CA VAL A 135 -1.82 2.64 12.35
C VAL A 135 -2.89 2.23 13.36
N GLY A 136 -3.99 1.64 12.89
CA GLY A 136 -5.11 1.27 13.75
C GLY A 136 -5.73 2.47 14.49
N GLY A 137 -5.74 3.65 13.85
CA GLY A 137 -6.21 4.91 14.43
C GLY A 137 -5.18 5.68 15.26
N LYS A 138 -3.97 5.16 15.42
CA LYS A 138 -2.87 5.85 16.12
C LYS A 138 -2.14 6.80 15.18
N PRO A 139 -1.77 8.01 15.61
CA PRO A 139 -0.97 8.92 14.81
C PRO A 139 0.47 8.39 14.63
N LEU A 140 1.12 8.83 13.55
CA LEU A 140 2.44 8.32 13.15
C LEU A 140 3.61 8.84 13.98
N ASP A 141 3.41 9.90 14.76
CA ASP A 141 4.42 10.55 15.61
C ASP A 141 4.58 9.88 16.99
N LEU A 142 3.95 8.73 17.22
CA LEU A 142 4.15 7.99 18.46
C LEU A 142 5.54 7.35 18.51
N PRO A 143 6.20 7.33 19.70
CA PRO A 143 7.55 6.80 19.86
C PRO A 143 7.72 5.35 19.39
N GLU A 144 6.66 4.55 19.38
CA GLU A 144 6.70 3.17 18.92
C GLU A 144 7.03 3.04 17.42
N PHE A 145 6.81 4.10 16.61
CA PHE A 145 7.09 4.12 15.18
C PHE A 145 8.44 4.78 14.83
N GLU A 146 9.09 5.48 15.77
CA GLU A 146 10.37 6.13 15.55
C GLU A 146 11.43 5.21 14.93
N PRO A 147 11.61 3.94 15.39
CA PRO A 147 12.62 3.06 14.81
C PRO A 147 12.48 2.83 13.31
N PHE A 148 11.26 2.78 12.79
CA PHE A 148 11.01 2.68 11.34
C PHE A 148 11.44 3.95 10.61
N PHE A 149 11.08 5.12 11.12
CA PHE A 149 11.43 6.40 10.50
C PHE A 149 12.94 6.67 10.57
N ASP A 150 13.60 6.31 11.67
CA ASP A 150 15.06 6.40 11.81
C ASP A 150 15.76 5.51 10.78
N TYR A 151 15.30 4.27 10.61
CA TYR A 151 15.84 3.40 9.58
C TYR A 151 15.64 4.00 8.19
N MET A 152 14.42 4.43 7.83
CA MET A 152 14.13 5.02 6.53
C MET A 152 14.98 6.29 6.27
N ALA A 153 15.13 7.17 7.27
CA ALA A 153 16.00 8.35 7.18
C ALA A 153 17.45 7.96 6.89
N SER A 154 17.97 6.89 7.50
CA SER A 154 19.33 6.41 7.27
C SER A 154 19.57 5.90 5.85
N THR A 155 18.52 5.39 5.18
CA THR A 155 18.61 4.84 3.82
C THR A 155 18.57 5.92 2.73
N GLY A 156 18.03 7.08 3.02
CA GLY A 156 17.70 8.12 2.03
C GLY A 156 16.63 7.71 1.02
N LYS A 157 15.90 6.62 1.27
CA LYS A 157 14.80 6.14 0.42
C LYS A 157 13.49 6.85 0.76
N ALA A 158 12.56 6.87 -0.19
CA ALA A 158 11.28 7.53 -0.03
C ALA A 158 10.34 6.79 0.93
N VAL A 159 9.53 7.55 1.66
CA VAL A 159 8.36 7.06 2.36
C VAL A 159 7.11 7.48 1.57
N TRP A 160 6.33 6.50 1.12
CA TRP A 160 5.08 6.69 0.38
C TRP A 160 3.91 6.68 1.35
N MET A 161 3.20 7.78 1.48
CA MET A 161 2.05 7.86 2.38
C MET A 161 0.74 7.63 1.62
N HIS A 162 -0.04 6.64 2.05
CA HIS A 162 -1.37 6.32 1.53
C HIS A 162 -2.44 6.61 2.59
N PRO A 163 -3.56 7.25 2.26
CA PRO A 163 -4.63 7.46 3.23
C PRO A 163 -5.25 6.14 3.71
N ALA A 164 -5.56 6.09 5.02
CA ALA A 164 -6.13 4.92 5.69
C ALA A 164 -7.63 5.06 6.04
N ARG A 165 -8.15 6.29 6.03
CA ARG A 165 -9.51 6.58 6.48
C ARG A 165 -10.54 5.73 5.73
N GLY A 166 -11.44 5.09 6.47
CA GLY A 166 -12.51 4.25 5.95
C GLY A 166 -13.89 4.77 6.29
N ALA A 167 -14.92 4.07 5.84
CA ALA A 167 -16.32 4.41 6.10
C ALA A 167 -16.71 4.39 7.59
N ASN A 168 -15.90 3.76 8.45
CA ASN A 168 -16.09 3.74 9.90
C ASN A 168 -15.88 5.11 10.59
N PHE A 169 -15.41 6.12 9.86
CA PHE A 169 -15.30 7.50 10.34
C PHE A 169 -16.56 8.27 9.95
N PRO A 170 -17.48 8.54 10.90
CA PRO A 170 -18.71 9.26 10.59
C PRO A 170 -18.46 10.71 10.18
N ASP A 171 -19.36 11.27 9.40
CA ASP A 171 -19.33 12.69 9.01
C ASP A 171 -19.96 13.58 10.07
N TYR A 172 -20.90 13.05 10.87
CA TYR A 172 -21.54 13.70 12.01
C TYR A 172 -21.41 12.87 13.29
N LEU A 173 -21.33 13.52 14.43
CA LEU A 173 -21.20 12.86 15.74
C LEU A 173 -22.34 11.89 16.10
N SER A 174 -23.52 12.08 15.50
CA SER A 174 -24.68 11.20 15.70
C SER A 174 -24.70 9.96 14.82
N GLU A 175 -23.81 9.87 13.86
CA GLU A 175 -23.72 8.75 12.90
C GLU A 175 -22.75 7.67 13.38
N LYS A 176 -22.95 6.45 12.90
CA LYS A 176 -22.05 5.33 13.19
C LYS A 176 -20.97 5.15 12.12
N LYS A 177 -21.19 5.70 10.92
CA LYS A 177 -20.31 5.63 9.76
C LYS A 177 -20.60 6.81 8.83
N SER A 178 -19.68 7.06 7.89
CA SER A 178 -19.91 7.96 6.77
C SER A 178 -20.93 7.35 5.80
N GLU A 179 -22.00 8.08 5.49
CA GLU A 179 -23.10 7.59 4.66
C GLU A 179 -22.92 7.92 3.16
N TYR A 180 -22.18 8.98 2.83
CA TYR A 180 -22.09 9.53 1.47
C TYR A 180 -20.68 9.42 0.86
N GLU A 181 -19.84 8.55 1.37
CA GLU A 181 -18.46 8.36 0.90
C GLU A 181 -17.57 9.61 1.02
N ILE A 182 -17.96 10.56 1.84
CA ILE A 182 -17.16 11.75 2.16
C ILE A 182 -15.83 11.36 2.81
N TRP A 183 -15.79 10.22 3.49
CA TRP A 183 -14.62 9.66 4.14
C TRP A 183 -13.42 9.50 3.20
N TRP A 184 -13.62 9.31 1.90
CA TRP A 184 -12.48 9.21 0.97
C TRP A 184 -12.33 10.42 0.07
N THR A 185 -13.40 11.09 -0.39
CA THR A 185 -13.30 12.25 -1.28
C THR A 185 -12.67 13.47 -0.61
N PHE A 186 -13.07 13.77 0.63
CA PHE A 186 -12.54 14.84 1.45
C PHE A 186 -11.76 14.32 2.67
N GLY A 187 -12.15 13.17 3.20
CA GLY A 187 -11.51 12.58 4.35
C GLY A 187 -10.06 12.14 4.10
N TRP A 188 -9.74 11.64 2.93
CA TRP A 188 -8.37 11.28 2.57
C TRP A 188 -7.42 12.47 2.50
N PRO A 189 -7.73 13.57 1.77
CA PRO A 189 -6.91 14.78 1.82
C PRO A 189 -6.76 15.35 3.24
N TYR A 190 -7.84 15.36 4.01
CA TYR A 190 -7.82 15.82 5.39
C TYR A 190 -6.87 14.99 6.26
N GLU A 191 -7.04 13.67 6.26
CA GLU A 191 -6.22 12.77 7.08
C GLU A 191 -4.75 12.78 6.65
N THR A 192 -4.47 12.83 5.35
CA THR A 192 -3.10 12.97 4.84
C THR A 192 -2.48 14.28 5.32
N SER A 193 -3.23 15.39 5.27
CA SER A 193 -2.76 16.69 5.78
C SER A 193 -2.47 16.64 7.29
N ALA A 194 -3.33 15.97 8.06
CA ALA A 194 -3.15 15.83 9.50
C ALA A 194 -1.92 14.97 9.84
N ALA A 195 -1.68 13.90 9.06
CA ALA A 195 -0.52 13.04 9.26
C ALA A 195 0.82 13.69 8.85
N MET A 196 0.78 14.72 8.01
CA MET A 196 1.97 15.47 7.55
C MET A 196 2.25 16.72 8.37
N ALA A 197 1.30 17.18 9.20
CA ALA A 197 1.43 18.40 10.01
C ALA A 197 2.26 18.19 11.28
#